data_15116248e6549987e8fd6a3d1a4eda82
#
_entry.id   15116248e6549987e8fd6a3d1a4eda82
#
_cell.length_a   1.000
_cell.length_b   1.000
_cell.length_c   1.000
_cell.angle_alpha   90.00
_cell.angle_beta   90.00
_cell.angle_gamma   90.00
#
_symmetry.space_group_name_H-M   'P 1'
#
loop_
_entity.id
_entity.type
_entity.pdbx_description
1 polymer ?
#
loop_
_entity_poly.entity_id
_entity_poly.type
_entity_poly.pdbx_seq_one_letter_code
_entity_poly.pdbx_strand_id
1 'polypeptide(L)'
;MNGKRATLVFLGVLLAVAFALIFFIEWPFVEPVAFAIIIAVVFDPIYERILKDVKRPGLASLLTIVILILLFAIPFTLMLIKASSQALEIGKYLSQKSAEQGGVVPSVMKLAERPLLFTGRYVDLSSVKLREQIASHLNQMGVALLGRSAALLGNLVGLITDSAITLITAFFLFRDGKRLVQRISEFMPLSADQSRRFLHGISDAIVANVYGMAAVGAAQGILTAIGLRICSFSSSTLLGLLAAVCSLIPIVGAGLVWAPAGVYLMVTGHLGKGIFLLIWGAIVISSIDNVIRPLVIKGRVQVHPLLLLFALIGGAQAFGLLGIFLGPVLLSVISVLLKILFEETHPGESESAHGARLSE
;
A
#
# COMPACT_ATOMS: atom_id res chain seq x y z
N MET A 1 43.28 -20.45 31.56
CA MET A 1 41.94 -19.85 31.26
C MET A 1 40.95 -20.41 32.25
N ASN A 2 40.35 -19.60 33.11
CA ASN A 2 39.48 -20.07 34.18
C ASN A 2 38.26 -20.77 33.56
N GLY A 3 37.95 -22.02 34.01
CA GLY A 3 36.85 -22.84 33.48
C GLY A 3 35.51 -22.08 33.37
N LYS A 4 35.23 -21.16 34.28
CA LYS A 4 34.05 -20.26 34.21
C LYS A 4 34.00 -19.40 32.95
N ARG A 5 35.15 -18.89 32.47
CA ARG A 5 35.18 -18.11 31.23
C ARG A 5 34.91 -18.95 29.99
N ALA A 6 35.46 -20.17 29.96
CA ALA A 6 35.21 -21.12 28.88
C ALA A 6 33.72 -21.53 28.84
N THR A 7 33.09 -21.76 29.99
CA THR A 7 31.66 -22.07 30.09
C THR A 7 30.79 -20.89 29.61
N LEU A 8 31.13 -19.62 29.99
CA LEU A 8 30.38 -18.46 29.56
C LEU A 8 30.51 -18.22 28.05
N VAL A 9 31.70 -18.40 27.47
CA VAL A 9 31.90 -18.31 26.02
C VAL A 9 31.12 -19.40 25.30
N PHE A 10 31.18 -20.63 25.76
CA PHE A 10 30.40 -21.74 25.18
C PHE A 10 28.90 -21.50 25.22
N LEU A 11 28.35 -21.05 26.35
CA LEU A 11 26.94 -20.70 26.49
C LEU A 11 26.56 -19.53 25.60
N GLY A 12 27.43 -18.52 25.49
CA GLY A 12 27.24 -17.36 24.61
C GLY A 12 27.18 -17.75 23.13
N VAL A 13 28.09 -18.63 22.68
CA VAL A 13 28.08 -19.16 21.31
C VAL A 13 26.83 -20.01 21.06
N LEU A 14 26.46 -20.89 22.01
CA LEU A 14 25.27 -21.72 21.90
C LEU A 14 23.99 -20.83 21.79
N LEU A 15 23.91 -19.80 22.62
CA LEU A 15 22.82 -18.81 22.59
C LEU A 15 22.76 -18.07 21.25
N ALA A 16 23.91 -17.61 20.75
CA ALA A 16 24.01 -16.93 19.47
C ALA A 16 23.54 -17.84 18.31
N VAL A 17 23.97 -19.09 18.30
CA VAL A 17 23.52 -20.09 17.31
C VAL A 17 22.02 -20.32 17.41
N ALA A 18 21.49 -20.49 18.64
CA ALA A 18 20.05 -20.67 18.85
C ALA A 18 19.25 -19.45 18.34
N PHE A 19 19.71 -18.21 18.62
CA PHE A 19 19.08 -16.99 18.10
C PHE A 19 19.13 -16.92 16.57
N ALA A 20 20.27 -17.28 15.97
CA ALA A 20 20.41 -17.28 14.51
C ALA A 20 19.46 -18.29 13.86
N LEU A 21 19.31 -19.48 14.46
CA LEU A 21 18.37 -20.51 13.98
C LEU A 21 16.92 -20.07 14.12
N ILE A 22 16.53 -19.49 15.26
CA ILE A 22 15.18 -18.95 15.48
C ILE A 22 14.91 -17.85 14.46
N PHE A 23 15.83 -16.89 14.27
CA PHE A 23 15.69 -15.81 13.30
C PHE A 23 15.50 -16.33 11.87
N PHE A 24 16.24 -17.38 11.49
CA PHE A 24 16.08 -18.00 10.18
C PHE A 24 14.72 -18.69 10.00
N ILE A 25 14.25 -19.40 11.05
CA ILE A 25 12.94 -20.09 11.04
C ILE A 25 11.79 -19.06 11.01
N GLU A 26 11.93 -17.94 11.71
CA GLU A 26 10.87 -16.95 11.82
C GLU A 26 10.88 -15.93 10.67
N TRP A 27 11.94 -15.90 9.85
CA TRP A 27 12.08 -14.97 8.72
C TRP A 27 10.85 -14.90 7.79
N PRO A 28 10.22 -16.04 7.39
CA PRO A 28 9.02 -16.03 6.56
C PRO A 28 7.81 -15.36 7.22
N PHE A 29 7.78 -15.27 8.55
CA PHE A 29 6.67 -14.70 9.31
C PHE A 29 6.84 -13.21 9.62
N VAL A 30 7.98 -12.62 9.28
CA VAL A 30 8.26 -11.20 9.54
C VAL A 30 7.23 -10.30 8.87
N GLU A 31 6.87 -10.57 7.60
CA GLU A 31 5.87 -9.78 6.89
C GLU A 31 4.47 -9.91 7.51
N PRO A 32 3.89 -11.11 7.72
CA PRO A 32 2.60 -11.26 8.37
C PRO A 32 2.53 -10.65 9.77
N VAL A 33 3.59 -10.80 10.57
CA VAL A 33 3.66 -10.24 11.93
C VAL A 33 3.72 -8.72 11.88
N ALA A 34 4.49 -8.14 10.97
CA ALA A 34 4.56 -6.69 10.82
C ALA A 34 3.21 -6.10 10.35
N PHE A 35 2.51 -6.76 9.42
CA PHE A 35 1.14 -6.38 9.06
C PHE A 35 0.19 -6.46 10.26
N ALA A 36 0.30 -7.51 11.07
CA ALA A 36 -0.50 -7.68 12.28
C ALA A 36 -0.26 -6.55 13.29
N ILE A 37 0.99 -6.11 13.47
CA ILE A 37 1.33 -4.96 14.33
C ILE A 37 0.69 -3.67 13.79
N ILE A 38 0.80 -3.41 12.49
CA ILE A 38 0.17 -2.24 11.85
C ILE A 38 -1.34 -2.28 12.06
N ILE A 39 -1.98 -3.42 11.81
CA ILE A 39 -3.43 -3.60 12.02
C ILE A 39 -3.78 -3.38 13.48
N ALA A 40 -3.06 -3.97 14.43
CA ALA A 40 -3.33 -3.85 15.85
C ALA A 40 -3.26 -2.40 16.32
N VAL A 41 -2.22 -1.65 15.88
CA VAL A 41 -2.04 -0.24 16.24
C VAL A 41 -3.13 0.65 15.62
N VAL A 42 -3.43 0.46 14.34
CA VAL A 42 -4.40 1.30 13.60
C VAL A 42 -5.82 1.09 14.09
N PHE A 43 -6.18 -0.14 14.40
CA PHE A 43 -7.53 -0.52 14.81
C PHE A 43 -7.71 -0.66 16.33
N ASP A 44 -6.68 -0.36 17.13
CA ASP A 44 -6.78 -0.29 18.59
C ASP A 44 -7.97 0.55 19.11
N PRO A 45 -8.29 1.73 18.53
CA PRO A 45 -9.47 2.50 18.96
C PRO A 45 -10.80 1.77 18.78
N ILE A 46 -10.91 0.92 17.77
CA ILE A 46 -12.11 0.10 17.52
C ILE A 46 -12.17 -1.03 18.53
N TYR A 47 -11.05 -1.72 18.75
CA TYR A 47 -10.93 -2.76 19.76
C TYR A 47 -11.28 -2.25 21.15
N GLU A 48 -10.76 -1.10 21.57
CA GLU A 48 -11.05 -0.48 22.87
C GLU A 48 -12.54 -0.14 23.06
N ARG A 49 -13.23 0.31 22.00
CA ARG A 49 -14.68 0.55 22.05
C ARG A 49 -15.43 -0.74 22.27
N ILE A 50 -15.12 -1.79 21.51
CA ILE A 50 -15.75 -3.12 21.64
C ILE A 50 -15.47 -3.70 23.03
N LEU A 51 -14.22 -3.55 23.52
CA LEU A 51 -13.82 -4.06 24.83
C LEU A 51 -14.63 -3.41 25.99
N LYS A 52 -14.93 -2.12 25.89
CA LYS A 52 -15.75 -1.41 26.88
C LYS A 52 -17.15 -2.02 27.00
N ASP A 53 -17.73 -2.45 25.87
CA ASP A 53 -19.08 -3.01 25.84
C ASP A 53 -19.07 -4.51 26.21
N VAL A 54 -18.17 -5.28 25.63
CA VAL A 54 -18.11 -6.75 25.79
C VAL A 54 -17.43 -7.19 27.10
N LYS A 55 -16.50 -6.38 27.64
CA LYS A 55 -15.72 -6.62 28.88
C LYS A 55 -14.93 -7.93 28.91
N ARG A 56 -14.78 -8.61 27.77
CA ARG A 56 -13.99 -9.85 27.61
C ARG A 56 -12.95 -9.68 26.51
N PRO A 57 -11.64 -9.62 26.83
CA PRO A 57 -10.58 -9.30 25.85
C PRO A 57 -10.58 -10.25 24.64
N GLY A 58 -10.74 -11.55 24.84
CA GLY A 58 -10.76 -12.52 23.74
C GLY A 58 -11.95 -12.35 22.79
N LEU A 59 -13.16 -12.08 23.32
CA LEU A 59 -14.33 -11.82 22.49
C LEU A 59 -14.22 -10.48 21.76
N ALA A 60 -13.71 -9.43 22.41
CA ALA A 60 -13.48 -8.14 21.79
C ALA A 60 -12.48 -8.25 20.64
N SER A 61 -11.38 -8.99 20.82
CA SER A 61 -10.40 -9.26 19.76
C SER A 61 -11.02 -9.99 18.57
N LEU A 62 -11.80 -11.03 18.84
CA LEU A 62 -12.48 -11.80 17.79
C LEU A 62 -13.45 -10.93 16.99
N LEU A 63 -14.28 -10.15 17.67
CA LEU A 63 -15.23 -9.22 17.02
C LEU A 63 -14.50 -8.17 16.20
N THR A 64 -13.39 -7.61 16.70
CA THR A 64 -12.58 -6.67 15.95
C THR A 64 -12.06 -7.29 14.66
N ILE A 65 -11.55 -8.53 14.71
CA ILE A 65 -11.06 -9.24 13.52
C ILE A 65 -12.20 -9.52 12.54
N VAL A 66 -13.36 -9.94 13.01
CA VAL A 66 -14.54 -10.14 12.13
C VAL A 66 -14.92 -8.85 11.44
N ILE A 67 -14.95 -7.73 12.17
CA ILE A 67 -15.23 -6.41 11.57
C ILE A 67 -14.19 -6.05 10.52
N LEU A 68 -12.90 -6.31 10.79
CA LEU A 68 -11.82 -6.07 9.83
C LEU A 68 -11.97 -6.92 8.57
N ILE A 69 -12.24 -8.21 8.71
CA ILE A 69 -12.48 -9.09 7.58
C ILE A 69 -13.64 -8.57 6.74
N LEU A 70 -14.76 -8.21 7.36
CA LEU A 70 -15.92 -7.68 6.66
C LEU A 70 -15.62 -6.33 5.98
N LEU A 71 -14.86 -5.46 6.65
CA LEU A 71 -14.48 -4.14 6.12
C LEU A 71 -13.68 -4.24 4.83
N PHE A 72 -12.80 -5.24 4.72
CA PHE A 72 -11.98 -5.45 3.52
C PHE A 72 -12.63 -6.41 2.53
N ALA A 73 -13.26 -7.49 3.00
CA ALA A 73 -13.86 -8.50 2.14
C ALA A 73 -15.07 -7.97 1.36
N ILE A 74 -15.92 -7.14 1.98
CA ILE A 74 -17.13 -6.63 1.31
C ILE A 74 -16.78 -5.76 0.10
N PRO A 75 -15.95 -4.68 0.22
CA PRO A 75 -15.57 -3.86 -0.95
C PRO A 75 -14.85 -4.66 -2.02
N PHE A 76 -13.96 -5.57 -1.60
CA PHE A 76 -13.19 -6.40 -2.52
C PHE A 76 -14.08 -7.37 -3.31
N THR A 77 -15.04 -8.02 -2.64
CA THR A 77 -16.00 -8.91 -3.29
C THR A 77 -16.90 -8.16 -4.27
N LEU A 78 -17.43 -6.99 -3.86
CA LEU A 78 -18.22 -6.13 -4.74
C LEU A 78 -17.42 -5.67 -5.98
N MET A 79 -16.15 -5.35 -5.78
CA MET A 79 -15.24 -5.01 -6.87
C MET A 79 -15.03 -6.18 -7.83
N LEU A 80 -14.80 -7.40 -7.30
CA LEU A 80 -14.63 -8.60 -8.11
C LEU A 80 -15.88 -8.95 -8.92
N ILE A 81 -17.06 -8.89 -8.31
CA ILE A 81 -18.34 -9.15 -8.98
C ILE A 81 -18.56 -8.17 -10.14
N LYS A 82 -18.34 -6.87 -9.90
CA LYS A 82 -18.49 -5.85 -10.94
C LYS A 82 -17.41 -5.94 -12.02
N ALA A 83 -16.17 -6.22 -11.64
CA ALA A 83 -15.07 -6.40 -12.60
C ALA A 83 -15.30 -7.61 -13.50
N SER A 84 -15.76 -8.73 -12.95
CA SER A 84 -16.06 -9.93 -13.73
C SER A 84 -17.25 -9.74 -14.68
N SER A 85 -18.33 -9.07 -14.24
CA SER A 85 -19.46 -8.77 -15.12
C SER A 85 -19.05 -7.89 -16.32
N GLN A 86 -18.22 -6.88 -16.08
CA GLN A 86 -17.71 -5.99 -17.13
C GLN A 86 -16.72 -6.69 -18.07
N ALA A 87 -15.85 -7.55 -17.54
CA ALA A 87 -14.95 -8.36 -18.36
C ALA A 87 -15.75 -9.28 -19.30
N LEU A 88 -16.85 -9.86 -18.82
CA LEU A 88 -17.76 -10.66 -19.63
C LEU A 88 -18.48 -9.84 -20.70
N GLU A 89 -18.93 -8.62 -20.39
CA GLU A 89 -19.54 -7.71 -21.39
C GLU A 89 -18.55 -7.30 -22.48
N ILE A 90 -17.33 -6.92 -22.08
CA ILE A 90 -16.25 -6.60 -23.01
C ILE A 90 -15.91 -7.83 -23.87
N GLY A 91 -15.79 -9.00 -23.25
CA GLY A 91 -15.56 -10.27 -23.96
C GLY A 91 -16.65 -10.58 -24.99
N LYS A 92 -17.93 -10.42 -24.63
CA LYS A 92 -19.06 -10.58 -25.56
C LYS A 92 -19.03 -9.55 -26.70
N TYR A 93 -18.79 -8.28 -26.38
CA TYR A 93 -18.67 -7.20 -27.37
C TYR A 93 -17.54 -7.47 -28.37
N LEU A 94 -16.37 -7.88 -27.86
CA LEU A 94 -15.21 -8.21 -28.70
C LEU A 94 -15.48 -9.48 -29.55
N SER A 95 -16.12 -10.51 -29.01
CA SER A 95 -16.42 -11.74 -29.73
C SER A 95 -17.47 -11.52 -30.82
N GLN A 96 -18.52 -10.73 -30.58
CA GLN A 96 -19.52 -10.36 -31.59
C GLN A 96 -18.88 -9.55 -32.72
N LYS A 97 -18.09 -8.53 -32.37
CA LYS A 97 -17.42 -7.68 -33.37
C LYS A 97 -16.30 -8.40 -34.11
N SER A 98 -15.69 -9.41 -33.48
CA SER A 98 -14.72 -10.32 -34.08
C SER A 98 -15.36 -11.24 -35.10
N ALA A 99 -16.57 -11.74 -34.82
CA ALA A 99 -17.33 -12.56 -35.76
C ALA A 99 -17.77 -11.78 -37.02
N GLU A 100 -18.11 -10.49 -36.86
CA GLU A 100 -18.52 -9.61 -37.96
C GLU A 100 -17.33 -9.11 -38.82
N GLN A 101 -16.12 -9.04 -38.28
CA GLN A 101 -14.96 -8.38 -38.93
C GLN A 101 -13.71 -9.27 -39.11
N GLY A 102 -13.86 -10.59 -38.94
CA GLY A 102 -12.79 -11.54 -39.23
C GLY A 102 -11.64 -11.63 -38.22
N GLY A 103 -11.88 -11.21 -36.96
CA GLY A 103 -10.92 -11.36 -35.86
C GLY A 103 -10.81 -10.17 -34.91
N VAL A 104 -10.25 -10.39 -33.72
CA VAL A 104 -10.04 -9.36 -32.69
C VAL A 104 -9.01 -8.33 -33.15
N VAL A 105 -7.95 -8.78 -33.82
CA VAL A 105 -6.85 -7.94 -34.29
C VAL A 105 -7.28 -6.87 -35.29
N PRO A 106 -8.08 -7.17 -36.32
CA PRO A 106 -8.60 -6.16 -37.25
C PRO A 106 -9.53 -5.15 -36.58
N SER A 107 -10.29 -5.56 -35.57
CA SER A 107 -11.22 -4.67 -34.85
C SER A 107 -10.49 -3.65 -33.97
N VAL A 108 -9.46 -4.09 -33.24
CA VAL A 108 -8.58 -3.21 -32.44
C VAL A 108 -7.78 -2.28 -33.35
N MET A 109 -7.40 -2.76 -34.52
CA MET A 109 -6.64 -2.01 -35.49
C MET A 109 -7.44 -0.89 -36.15
N LYS A 110 -8.71 -1.14 -36.55
CA LYS A 110 -9.62 -0.09 -37.01
C LYS A 110 -9.90 0.98 -35.96
N LEU A 111 -9.90 0.58 -34.68
CA LEU A 111 -9.98 1.53 -33.54
C LEU A 111 -8.73 2.42 -33.45
N ALA A 112 -7.56 1.85 -33.70
CA ALA A 112 -6.28 2.57 -33.69
C ALA A 112 -6.04 3.43 -34.96
N GLU A 113 -6.63 3.07 -36.10
CA GLU A 113 -6.48 3.81 -37.37
C GLU A 113 -7.12 5.22 -37.31
N ARG A 114 -8.21 5.42 -36.57
CA ARG A 114 -8.89 6.72 -36.50
C ARG A 114 -8.04 7.85 -35.90
N PRO A 115 -7.35 7.71 -34.75
CA PRO A 115 -6.45 8.75 -34.26
C PRO A 115 -5.15 8.85 -35.08
N LEU A 116 -4.71 7.77 -35.72
CA LEU A 116 -3.52 7.74 -36.56
C LEU A 116 -3.70 8.53 -37.88
N LEU A 117 -4.92 8.64 -38.40
CA LEU A 117 -5.24 9.51 -39.56
C LEU A 117 -5.06 11.02 -39.26
N PHE A 118 -5.17 11.40 -37.99
CA PHE A 118 -4.93 12.81 -37.58
C PHE A 118 -3.44 13.14 -37.47
N THR A 119 -2.59 12.15 -37.18
CA THR A 119 -1.12 12.31 -37.06
C THR A 119 -0.39 11.95 -38.35
N GLY A 120 -1.07 11.35 -39.34
CA GLY A 120 -0.52 10.92 -40.63
C GLY A 120 0.10 12.01 -41.52
N ARG A 121 0.04 13.28 -41.06
CA ARG A 121 0.69 14.41 -41.75
C ARG A 121 2.17 14.56 -41.35
N TYR A 122 2.65 13.86 -40.32
CA TYR A 122 4.01 13.99 -39.76
C TYR A 122 4.79 12.69 -39.56
N VAL A 123 4.15 11.53 -39.69
CA VAL A 123 4.80 10.22 -39.50
C VAL A 123 4.29 9.23 -40.55
N ASP A 124 5.18 8.69 -41.35
CA ASP A 124 4.88 7.64 -42.31
C ASP A 124 4.61 6.31 -41.59
N LEU A 125 3.35 6.04 -41.28
CA LEU A 125 2.87 4.88 -40.51
C LEU A 125 2.51 3.68 -41.36
N SER A 126 2.87 3.68 -42.64
CA SER A 126 2.63 2.56 -43.57
C SER A 126 3.55 1.36 -43.37
N SER A 127 4.43 1.39 -42.33
CA SER A 127 5.33 0.28 -42.08
C SER A 127 4.59 -0.91 -41.46
N VAL A 128 4.55 -2.02 -42.17
CA VAL A 128 4.09 -3.35 -41.76
C VAL A 128 4.67 -3.76 -40.40
N LYS A 129 5.87 -3.26 -40.06
CA LYS A 129 6.58 -3.49 -38.78
C LYS A 129 5.85 -2.99 -37.54
N LEU A 130 5.18 -1.81 -37.59
CA LEU A 130 4.43 -1.30 -36.44
C LEU A 130 3.19 -2.16 -36.14
N ARG A 131 2.58 -2.66 -37.19
CA ARG A 131 1.42 -3.56 -37.13
C ARG A 131 1.76 -4.90 -36.48
N GLU A 132 2.88 -5.50 -36.89
CA GLU A 132 3.39 -6.74 -36.30
C GLU A 132 3.86 -6.55 -34.86
N GLN A 133 4.50 -5.42 -34.55
CA GLN A 133 4.92 -5.11 -33.18
C GLN A 133 3.75 -4.91 -32.22
N ILE A 134 2.69 -4.21 -32.63
CA ILE A 134 1.48 -4.05 -31.79
C ILE A 134 0.79 -5.40 -31.60
N ALA A 135 0.63 -6.19 -32.67
CA ALA A 135 0.02 -7.52 -32.58
C ALA A 135 0.84 -8.48 -31.72
N SER A 136 2.18 -8.46 -31.82
CA SER A 136 3.07 -9.28 -31.00
C SER A 136 3.03 -8.88 -29.54
N HIS A 137 3.01 -7.57 -29.24
CA HIS A 137 2.89 -7.06 -27.86
C HIS A 137 1.53 -7.39 -27.23
N LEU A 138 0.43 -7.26 -27.97
CA LEU A 138 -0.90 -7.66 -27.49
C LEU A 138 -0.98 -9.17 -27.23
N ASN A 139 -0.39 -9.97 -28.10
CA ASN A 139 -0.33 -11.43 -27.92
C ASN A 139 0.57 -11.81 -26.74
N GLN A 140 1.73 -11.16 -26.60
CA GLN A 140 2.61 -11.34 -25.44
C GLN A 140 1.93 -10.93 -24.13
N MET A 141 1.19 -9.82 -24.12
CA MET A 141 0.39 -9.42 -22.95
C MET A 141 -0.72 -10.44 -22.65
N GLY A 142 -1.39 -10.96 -23.67
CA GLY A 142 -2.40 -12.02 -23.51
C GLY A 142 -1.82 -13.30 -22.92
N VAL A 143 -0.70 -13.79 -23.46
CA VAL A 143 0.01 -14.97 -22.97
C VAL A 143 0.59 -14.72 -21.57
N ALA A 144 1.13 -13.53 -21.32
CA ALA A 144 1.62 -13.15 -20.00
C ALA A 144 0.50 -13.09 -18.95
N LEU A 145 -0.69 -12.61 -19.31
CA LEU A 145 -1.86 -12.62 -18.43
C LEU A 145 -2.34 -14.04 -18.13
N LEU A 146 -2.39 -14.91 -19.14
CA LEU A 146 -2.74 -16.33 -18.97
C LEU A 146 -1.69 -17.10 -18.14
N GLY A 147 -0.40 -16.87 -18.40
CA GLY A 147 0.69 -17.48 -17.63
C GLY A 147 0.73 -16.98 -16.17
N ARG A 148 0.46 -15.70 -15.95
CA ARG A 148 0.36 -15.13 -14.61
C ARG A 148 -0.88 -15.59 -13.85
N SER A 149 -1.98 -15.94 -14.51
CA SER A 149 -3.14 -16.50 -13.82
C SER A 149 -2.85 -17.86 -13.17
N ALA A 150 -2.01 -18.71 -13.78
CA ALA A 150 -1.55 -19.94 -13.15
C ALA A 150 -0.61 -19.67 -11.95
N ALA A 151 0.28 -18.67 -12.06
CA ALA A 151 1.13 -18.22 -10.96
C ALA A 151 0.32 -17.58 -9.82
N LEU A 152 -0.77 -16.88 -10.14
CA LEU A 152 -1.69 -16.34 -9.14
C LEU A 152 -2.39 -17.45 -8.34
N LEU A 153 -2.77 -18.56 -8.98
CA LEU A 153 -3.34 -19.72 -8.27
C LEU A 153 -2.30 -20.38 -7.35
N GLY A 154 -1.04 -20.48 -7.77
CA GLY A 154 0.05 -20.95 -6.91
C GLY A 154 0.31 -20.04 -5.70
N ASN A 155 0.17 -18.74 -5.86
CA ASN A 155 0.35 -17.77 -4.78
C ASN A 155 -0.87 -17.66 -3.84
N LEU A 156 -2.04 -18.19 -4.19
CA LEU A 156 -3.24 -18.14 -3.32
C LEU A 156 -3.00 -18.87 -1.99
N VAL A 157 -2.31 -19.99 -2.00
CA VAL A 157 -2.00 -20.74 -0.78
C VAL A 157 -1.11 -19.89 0.13
N GLY A 158 -0.07 -19.24 -0.41
CA GLY A 158 0.77 -18.31 0.33
C GLY A 158 -0.04 -17.15 0.90
N LEU A 159 -0.86 -16.50 0.08
CA LEU A 159 -1.70 -15.39 0.51
C LEU A 159 -2.68 -15.77 1.63
N ILE A 160 -3.31 -16.95 1.54
CA ILE A 160 -4.20 -17.47 2.59
C ILE A 160 -3.41 -17.73 3.88
N THR A 161 -2.23 -18.35 3.75
CA THR A 161 -1.37 -18.66 4.91
C THR A 161 -0.90 -17.37 5.59
N ASP A 162 -0.38 -16.40 4.84
CA ASP A 162 0.09 -15.11 5.37
C ASP A 162 -1.06 -14.32 6.01
N SER A 163 -2.24 -14.33 5.37
CA SER A 163 -3.45 -13.71 5.93
C SER A 163 -3.88 -14.38 7.24
N ALA A 164 -3.87 -15.72 7.30
CA ALA A 164 -4.22 -16.45 8.51
C ALA A 164 -3.24 -16.14 9.66
N ILE A 165 -1.93 -16.14 9.39
CA ILE A 165 -0.89 -15.78 10.37
C ILE A 165 -1.08 -14.34 10.83
N THR A 166 -1.32 -13.41 9.90
CA THR A 166 -1.58 -11.99 10.22
C THR A 166 -2.78 -11.84 11.14
N LEU A 167 -3.90 -12.48 10.83
CA LEU A 167 -5.13 -12.39 11.63
C LEU A 167 -4.99 -13.05 13.01
N ILE A 168 -4.33 -14.21 13.08
CA ILE A 168 -4.04 -14.88 14.36
C ILE A 168 -3.13 -14.00 15.22
N THR A 169 -2.06 -13.46 14.63
CA THR A 169 -1.14 -12.57 15.35
C THR A 169 -1.85 -11.30 15.81
N ALA A 170 -2.66 -10.68 14.96
CA ALA A 170 -3.46 -9.51 15.30
C ALA A 170 -4.46 -9.80 16.44
N PHE A 171 -5.08 -11.00 16.46
CA PHE A 171 -5.93 -11.42 17.56
C PHE A 171 -5.18 -11.41 18.91
N PHE A 172 -3.98 -11.99 18.96
CA PHE A 172 -3.17 -12.00 20.17
C PHE A 172 -2.66 -10.59 20.53
N LEU A 173 -2.30 -9.77 19.55
CA LEU A 173 -1.89 -8.38 19.78
C LEU A 173 -3.03 -7.53 20.34
N PHE A 174 -4.25 -7.67 19.86
CA PHE A 174 -5.42 -7.00 20.46
C PHE A 174 -5.65 -7.47 21.88
N ARG A 175 -5.61 -8.80 22.13
CA ARG A 175 -5.89 -9.36 23.44
C ARG A 175 -4.82 -9.06 24.48
N ASP A 176 -3.55 -9.22 24.12
CA ASP A 176 -2.42 -9.23 25.05
C ASP A 176 -1.42 -8.07 24.79
N GLY A 177 -1.64 -7.24 23.77
CA GLY A 177 -0.69 -6.23 23.28
C GLY A 177 -0.25 -5.23 24.37
N LYS A 178 -1.15 -4.78 25.22
CA LYS A 178 -0.80 -3.87 26.35
C LYS A 178 0.22 -4.51 27.30
N ARG A 179 0.05 -5.81 27.62
CA ARG A 179 0.99 -6.56 28.47
C ARG A 179 2.32 -6.77 27.76
N LEU A 180 2.29 -7.03 26.44
CA LEU A 180 3.48 -7.21 25.63
C LEU A 180 4.30 -5.91 25.60
N VAL A 181 3.66 -4.78 25.30
CA VAL A 181 4.29 -3.44 25.27
C VAL A 181 4.92 -3.12 26.64
N GLN A 182 4.20 -3.39 27.74
CA GLN A 182 4.73 -3.18 29.08
C GLN A 182 5.99 -4.04 29.35
N ARG A 183 5.96 -5.32 29.03
CA ARG A 183 7.14 -6.21 29.17
C ARG A 183 8.31 -5.73 28.32
N ILE A 184 8.06 -5.36 27.05
CA ILE A 184 9.10 -4.82 26.18
C ILE A 184 9.73 -3.57 26.80
N SER A 185 8.92 -2.66 27.36
CA SER A 185 9.43 -1.45 28.00
C SER A 185 10.31 -1.72 29.24
N GLU A 186 10.03 -2.81 29.99
CA GLU A 186 10.82 -3.24 31.13
C GLU A 186 12.20 -3.80 30.74
N PHE A 187 12.33 -4.37 29.53
CA PHE A 187 13.61 -4.87 29.01
C PHE A 187 14.45 -3.80 28.30
N MET A 188 13.87 -2.63 28.01
CA MET A 188 14.61 -1.56 27.37
C MET A 188 15.57 -0.89 28.37
N PRO A 189 16.83 -0.64 27.97
CA PRO A 189 17.78 0.12 28.80
C PRO A 189 17.51 1.64 28.71
N LEU A 190 16.25 2.04 28.81
CA LEU A 190 15.75 3.41 28.72
C LEU A 190 14.98 3.77 29.99
N SER A 191 14.92 5.05 30.34
CA SER A 191 14.02 5.49 31.40
C SER A 191 12.55 5.22 31.04
N ALA A 192 11.67 5.12 32.03
CA ALA A 192 10.25 4.86 31.80
C ALA A 192 9.60 5.91 30.88
N ASP A 193 10.03 7.16 30.96
CA ASP A 193 9.55 8.25 30.13
C ASP A 193 10.07 8.14 28.68
N GLN A 194 11.35 7.82 28.51
CA GLN A 194 11.95 7.58 27.18
C GLN A 194 11.32 6.38 26.49
N SER A 195 11.12 5.26 27.19
CA SER A 195 10.46 4.07 26.66
C SER A 195 9.03 4.39 26.20
N ARG A 196 8.31 5.17 27.00
CA ARG A 196 6.95 5.62 26.64
C ARG A 196 6.96 6.50 25.38
N ARG A 197 7.84 7.52 25.32
CA ARG A 197 7.96 8.40 24.14
C ARG A 197 8.33 7.61 22.90
N PHE A 198 9.24 6.65 23.01
CA PHE A 198 9.65 5.79 21.91
C PHE A 198 8.49 4.95 21.38
N LEU A 199 7.78 4.23 22.23
CA LEU A 199 6.66 3.38 21.85
C LEU A 199 5.47 4.18 21.30
N HIS A 200 5.16 5.34 21.90
CA HIS A 200 4.17 6.26 21.35
C HIS A 200 4.59 6.82 19.98
N GLY A 201 5.87 7.17 19.81
CA GLY A 201 6.39 7.66 18.55
C GLY A 201 6.24 6.65 17.42
N ILE A 202 6.47 5.35 17.69
CA ILE A 202 6.23 4.26 16.73
C ILE A 202 4.75 4.16 16.38
N SER A 203 3.88 4.10 17.40
CA SER A 203 2.43 4.01 17.20
C SER A 203 1.91 5.19 16.38
N ASP A 204 2.32 6.39 16.72
CA ASP A 204 1.96 7.62 16.01
C ASP A 204 2.43 7.64 14.58
N ALA A 205 3.64 7.11 14.30
CA ALA A 205 4.17 6.99 12.95
C ALA A 205 3.35 6.01 12.10
N ILE A 206 3.00 4.84 12.68
CA ILE A 206 2.15 3.85 12.01
C ILE A 206 0.78 4.45 11.68
N VAL A 207 0.12 5.05 12.66
CA VAL A 207 -1.22 5.65 12.52
C VAL A 207 -1.21 6.76 11.49
N ALA A 208 -0.24 7.69 11.55
CA ALA A 208 -0.13 8.80 10.62
C ALA A 208 0.09 8.31 9.17
N ASN A 209 0.96 7.30 8.99
CA ASN A 209 1.26 6.77 7.68
C ASN A 209 0.03 6.06 7.06
N VAL A 210 -0.61 5.16 7.83
CA VAL A 210 -1.77 4.39 7.32
C VAL A 210 -2.97 5.30 7.06
N TYR A 211 -3.30 6.21 7.98
CA TYR A 211 -4.42 7.15 7.75
C TYR A 211 -4.10 8.15 6.63
N GLY A 212 -2.83 8.57 6.50
CA GLY A 212 -2.39 9.40 5.40
C GLY A 212 -2.60 8.71 4.06
N MET A 213 -2.14 7.47 3.93
CA MET A 213 -2.34 6.67 2.71
C MET A 213 -3.81 6.40 2.42
N ALA A 214 -4.61 6.05 3.43
CA ALA A 214 -6.04 5.82 3.27
C ALA A 214 -6.78 7.09 2.81
N ALA A 215 -6.44 8.25 3.38
CA ALA A 215 -7.03 9.53 3.00
C ALA A 215 -6.67 9.93 1.57
N VAL A 216 -5.39 9.79 1.18
CA VAL A 216 -4.94 10.02 -0.21
C VAL A 216 -5.65 9.06 -1.15
N GLY A 217 -5.69 7.77 -0.83
CA GLY A 217 -6.33 6.76 -1.64
C GLY A 217 -7.82 7.03 -1.85
N ALA A 218 -8.53 7.37 -0.79
CA ALA A 218 -9.94 7.73 -0.87
C ALA A 218 -10.17 8.97 -1.75
N ALA A 219 -9.37 10.02 -1.58
CA ALA A 219 -9.47 11.23 -2.38
C ALA A 219 -9.14 10.98 -3.85
N GLN A 220 -8.05 10.27 -4.16
CA GLN A 220 -7.69 9.91 -5.53
C GLN A 220 -8.75 9.03 -6.19
N GLY A 221 -9.31 8.08 -5.44
CA GLY A 221 -10.41 7.24 -5.92
C GLY A 221 -11.67 8.03 -6.25
N ILE A 222 -12.08 8.94 -5.36
CA ILE A 222 -13.25 9.82 -5.56
C ILE A 222 -13.02 10.73 -6.76
N LEU A 223 -11.87 11.39 -6.86
CA LEU A 223 -11.55 12.30 -7.97
C LEU A 223 -11.43 11.56 -9.30
N THR A 224 -10.92 10.32 -9.29
CA THR A 224 -10.91 9.46 -10.48
C THR A 224 -12.33 9.08 -10.88
N ALA A 225 -13.20 8.70 -9.93
CA ALA A 225 -14.60 8.39 -10.22
C ALA A 225 -15.35 9.61 -10.80
N ILE A 226 -15.12 10.81 -10.26
CA ILE A 226 -15.70 12.06 -10.77
C ILE A 226 -15.22 12.33 -12.20
N GLY A 227 -13.91 12.28 -12.47
CA GLY A 227 -13.36 12.50 -13.80
C GLY A 227 -13.91 11.52 -14.84
N LEU A 228 -13.97 10.24 -14.50
CA LEU A 228 -14.56 9.20 -15.33
C LEU A 228 -16.07 9.38 -15.54
N ARG A 229 -16.79 9.83 -14.53
CA ARG A 229 -18.24 10.12 -14.63
C ARG A 229 -18.51 11.28 -15.59
N ILE A 230 -17.72 12.35 -15.52
CA ILE A 230 -17.77 13.48 -16.46
C ILE A 230 -17.53 12.99 -17.89
N CYS A 231 -16.61 12.06 -18.08
CA CYS A 231 -16.33 11.43 -19.36
C CYS A 231 -17.40 10.41 -19.81
N SER A 232 -18.46 10.20 -19.02
CA SER A 232 -19.57 9.28 -19.32
C SER A 232 -19.18 7.80 -19.27
N PHE A 233 -18.19 7.42 -18.44
CA PHE A 233 -17.91 6.01 -18.16
C PHE A 233 -19.00 5.40 -17.28
N SER A 234 -19.60 4.30 -17.72
CA SER A 234 -20.62 3.56 -16.96
C SER A 234 -20.06 3.00 -15.65
N SER A 235 -18.78 2.65 -15.61
CA SER A 235 -18.10 2.00 -14.49
C SER A 235 -17.26 2.96 -13.64
N SER A 236 -17.58 4.25 -13.67
CA SER A 236 -16.79 5.29 -13.00
C SER A 236 -16.54 5.01 -11.50
N THR A 237 -17.55 4.51 -10.79
CA THR A 237 -17.44 4.18 -9.36
C THR A 237 -16.49 3.00 -9.12
N LEU A 238 -16.57 1.94 -9.93
CA LEU A 238 -15.69 0.79 -9.83
C LEU A 238 -14.24 1.16 -10.13
N LEU A 239 -14.02 1.90 -11.21
CA LEU A 239 -12.70 2.36 -11.60
C LEU A 239 -12.12 3.35 -10.57
N GLY A 240 -12.98 4.17 -9.96
CA GLY A 240 -12.58 5.01 -8.84
C GLY A 240 -12.14 4.20 -7.60
N LEU A 241 -12.88 3.14 -7.25
CA LEU A 241 -12.49 2.24 -6.18
C LEU A 241 -11.18 1.52 -6.50
N LEU A 242 -11.01 1.07 -7.75
CA LEU A 242 -9.75 0.49 -8.21
C LEU A 242 -8.60 1.50 -8.10
N ALA A 243 -8.84 2.75 -8.48
CA ALA A 243 -7.84 3.82 -8.35
C ALA A 243 -7.47 4.09 -6.89
N ALA A 244 -8.43 4.02 -5.95
CA ALA A 244 -8.16 4.13 -4.52
C ALA A 244 -7.23 3.01 -4.02
N VAL A 245 -7.44 1.77 -4.47
CA VAL A 245 -6.57 0.65 -4.13
C VAL A 245 -5.20 0.78 -4.80
N CYS A 246 -5.16 1.11 -6.10
CA CYS A 246 -3.91 1.31 -6.83
C CYS A 246 -3.08 2.45 -6.26
N SER A 247 -3.70 3.48 -5.65
CA SER A 247 -3.01 4.63 -5.06
C SER A 247 -2.09 4.27 -3.90
N LEU A 248 -2.22 3.07 -3.34
CA LEU A 248 -1.26 2.53 -2.36
C LEU A 248 0.13 2.30 -2.98
N ILE A 249 0.21 2.19 -4.32
CA ILE A 249 1.48 2.06 -5.04
C ILE A 249 2.04 3.46 -5.29
N PRO A 250 3.20 3.83 -4.71
CA PRO A 250 3.78 5.15 -4.90
C PRO A 250 4.07 5.45 -6.38
N ILE A 251 4.01 6.74 -6.75
CA ILE A 251 4.38 7.29 -8.08
C ILE A 251 3.37 6.94 -9.17
N VAL A 252 2.99 5.67 -9.33
CA VAL A 252 2.13 5.21 -10.43
C VAL A 252 0.66 5.18 -10.01
N GLY A 253 0.37 4.71 -8.84
CA GLY A 253 -0.90 4.75 -8.08
C GLY A 253 -2.17 4.81 -8.92
N ALA A 254 -2.97 5.83 -8.69
CA ALA A 254 -4.22 6.06 -9.42
C ALA A 254 -4.01 6.26 -10.93
N GLY A 255 -2.79 6.60 -11.37
CA GLY A 255 -2.40 6.72 -12.78
C GLY A 255 -2.62 5.45 -13.58
N LEU A 256 -2.49 4.28 -12.94
CA LEU A 256 -2.78 2.98 -13.55
C LEU A 256 -4.23 2.85 -14.03
N VAL A 257 -5.12 3.68 -13.52
CA VAL A 257 -6.55 3.64 -13.89
C VAL A 257 -6.91 4.79 -14.81
N TRP A 258 -6.64 6.05 -14.42
CA TRP A 258 -7.10 7.19 -15.23
C TRP A 258 -6.30 7.37 -16.52
N ALA A 259 -5.00 7.02 -16.55
CA ALA A 259 -4.21 7.22 -17.76
C ALA A 259 -4.61 6.26 -18.90
N PRO A 260 -4.73 4.92 -18.69
CA PRO A 260 -5.27 4.03 -19.71
C PRO A 260 -6.69 4.38 -20.13
N ALA A 261 -7.55 4.82 -19.19
CA ALA A 261 -8.91 5.23 -19.51
C ALA A 261 -8.94 6.49 -20.40
N GLY A 262 -8.05 7.46 -20.15
CA GLY A 262 -7.89 8.64 -20.99
C GLY A 262 -7.43 8.28 -22.41
N VAL A 263 -6.43 7.41 -22.53
CA VAL A 263 -5.95 6.90 -23.83
C VAL A 263 -7.07 6.14 -24.56
N TYR A 264 -7.82 5.29 -23.86
CA TYR A 264 -8.96 4.57 -24.43
C TYR A 264 -9.99 5.52 -25.05
N LEU A 265 -10.35 6.61 -24.36
CA LEU A 265 -11.26 7.63 -24.91
C LEU A 265 -10.72 8.29 -26.17
N MET A 266 -9.43 8.58 -26.20
CA MET A 266 -8.80 9.18 -27.40
C MET A 266 -8.85 8.23 -28.58
N VAL A 267 -8.53 6.96 -28.37
CA VAL A 267 -8.56 5.92 -29.41
C VAL A 267 -9.98 5.65 -29.91
N THR A 268 -11.00 5.73 -29.04
CA THR A 268 -12.40 5.52 -29.41
C THR A 268 -13.06 6.76 -30.07
N GLY A 269 -12.28 7.81 -30.36
CA GLY A 269 -12.75 9.00 -31.07
C GLY A 269 -13.30 10.11 -30.19
N HIS A 270 -13.19 9.97 -28.86
CA HIS A 270 -13.63 10.97 -27.89
C HIS A 270 -12.45 11.83 -27.41
N LEU A 271 -11.70 12.44 -28.36
CA LEU A 271 -10.46 13.18 -28.09
C LEU A 271 -10.61 14.21 -26.95
N GLY A 272 -11.67 15.03 -26.97
CA GLY A 272 -11.88 16.05 -25.94
C GLY A 272 -12.02 15.48 -24.52
N LYS A 273 -12.77 14.36 -24.38
CA LYS A 273 -12.94 13.67 -23.09
C LYS A 273 -11.63 13.00 -22.65
N GLY A 274 -10.88 12.42 -23.59
CA GLY A 274 -9.59 11.78 -23.30
C GLY A 274 -8.56 12.79 -22.82
N ILE A 275 -8.40 13.91 -23.51
CA ILE A 275 -7.50 15.01 -23.12
C ILE A 275 -7.92 15.58 -21.76
N PHE A 276 -9.21 15.82 -21.55
CA PHE A 276 -9.72 16.27 -20.25
C PHE A 276 -9.33 15.30 -19.14
N LEU A 277 -9.54 13.99 -19.31
CA LEU A 277 -9.24 12.99 -18.27
C LEU A 277 -7.75 12.91 -17.97
N LEU A 278 -6.88 13.03 -18.98
CA LEU A 278 -5.43 13.04 -18.79
C LEU A 278 -4.96 14.29 -18.04
N ILE A 279 -5.48 15.48 -18.39
CA ILE A 279 -5.17 16.73 -17.70
C ILE A 279 -5.72 16.69 -16.26
N TRP A 280 -6.96 16.25 -16.08
CA TRP A 280 -7.57 16.06 -14.77
C TRP A 280 -6.75 15.10 -13.89
N GLY A 281 -6.32 13.99 -14.45
CA GLY A 281 -5.48 13.00 -13.77
C GLY A 281 -4.12 13.57 -13.37
N ALA A 282 -3.43 14.20 -14.29
CA ALA A 282 -2.09 14.73 -14.05
C ALA A 282 -2.09 15.93 -13.09
N ILE A 283 -3.08 16.85 -13.19
CA ILE A 283 -3.11 18.05 -12.35
C ILE A 283 -3.88 17.83 -11.06
N VAL A 284 -5.11 17.32 -11.12
CA VAL A 284 -5.98 17.25 -9.94
C VAL A 284 -5.70 16.01 -9.12
N ILE A 285 -5.75 14.82 -9.76
CA ILE A 285 -5.61 13.55 -9.03
C ILE A 285 -4.20 13.39 -8.47
N SER A 286 -3.17 13.68 -9.28
CA SER A 286 -1.77 13.53 -8.85
C SER A 286 -1.32 14.56 -7.82
N SER A 287 -1.93 15.78 -7.82
CA SER A 287 -1.58 16.82 -6.85
C SER A 287 -2.19 16.62 -5.48
N ILE A 288 -3.21 15.77 -5.35
CA ILE A 288 -3.93 15.57 -4.07
C ILE A 288 -3.02 14.99 -2.97
N ASP A 289 -2.03 14.21 -3.37
CA ASP A 289 -1.03 13.64 -2.45
C ASP A 289 -0.23 14.75 -1.75
N ASN A 290 0.13 15.79 -2.47
CA ASN A 290 0.87 16.94 -1.95
C ASN A 290 0.03 17.83 -1.01
N VAL A 291 -1.30 17.73 -1.09
CA VAL A 291 -2.22 18.49 -0.24
C VAL A 291 -2.60 17.69 1.02
N ILE A 292 -2.94 16.42 0.85
CA ILE A 292 -3.45 15.58 1.96
C ILE A 292 -2.33 15.19 2.92
N ARG A 293 -1.14 14.84 2.42
CA ARG A 293 -0.03 14.43 3.31
C ARG A 293 0.29 15.47 4.38
N PRO A 294 0.51 16.76 4.06
CA PRO A 294 0.77 17.76 5.10
C PRO A 294 -0.39 17.96 6.07
N LEU A 295 -1.65 17.80 5.60
CA LEU A 295 -2.83 17.96 6.44
C LEU A 295 -2.98 16.84 7.47
N VAL A 296 -2.61 15.61 7.10
CA VAL A 296 -2.70 14.44 8.00
C VAL A 296 -1.49 14.35 8.94
N ILE A 297 -0.31 14.78 8.48
CA ILE A 297 0.95 14.67 9.24
C ILE A 297 1.21 15.90 10.14
N LYS A 298 0.27 16.85 10.27
CA LYS A 298 0.45 18.07 11.08
C LYS A 298 1.04 17.78 12.46
N GLY A 299 2.24 18.32 12.71
CA GLY A 299 2.90 18.29 14.03
C GLY A 299 3.82 17.09 14.30
N ARG A 300 4.02 16.17 13.37
CA ARG A 300 4.88 14.99 13.52
C ARG A 300 6.14 15.14 12.68
N VAL A 301 7.23 14.55 13.13
CA VAL A 301 8.61 14.64 12.62
C VAL A 301 8.74 15.10 11.16
N GLN A 302 9.35 16.28 10.96
CA GLN A 302 9.64 16.81 9.61
C GLN A 302 10.81 16.03 9.00
N VAL A 303 10.47 15.00 8.22
CA VAL A 303 11.44 14.23 7.45
C VAL A 303 11.58 14.85 6.06
N HIS A 304 12.80 14.98 5.57
CA HIS A 304 13.04 15.49 4.22
C HIS A 304 12.34 14.63 3.16
N PRO A 305 11.61 15.19 2.18
CA PRO A 305 10.85 14.42 1.19
C PRO A 305 11.67 13.39 0.43
N LEU A 306 12.95 13.68 0.18
CA LEU A 306 13.86 12.76 -0.48
C LEU A 306 14.11 11.47 0.34
N LEU A 307 14.27 11.60 1.66
CA LEU A 307 14.44 10.44 2.54
C LEU A 307 13.17 9.58 2.59
N LEU A 308 12.00 10.24 2.59
CA LEU A 308 10.71 9.55 2.51
C LEU A 308 10.57 8.77 1.18
N LEU A 309 10.97 9.37 0.06
CA LEU A 309 10.97 8.71 -1.24
C LEU A 309 11.87 7.47 -1.25
N PHE A 310 13.09 7.58 -0.75
CA PHE A 310 14.01 6.44 -0.64
C PHE A 310 13.49 5.37 0.32
N ALA A 311 12.88 5.76 1.43
CA ALA A 311 12.27 4.81 2.36
C ALA A 311 11.10 4.05 1.73
N LEU A 312 10.26 4.72 0.91
CA LEU A 312 9.17 4.09 0.17
C LEU A 312 9.69 3.12 -0.89
N ILE A 313 10.62 3.56 -1.75
CA ILE A 313 11.16 2.74 -2.84
C ILE A 313 12.00 1.58 -2.27
N GLY A 314 12.91 1.86 -1.35
CA GLY A 314 13.74 0.86 -0.71
C GLY A 314 12.92 -0.14 0.11
N GLY A 315 11.91 0.33 0.84
CA GLY A 315 10.94 -0.50 1.53
C GLY A 315 10.20 -1.43 0.56
N ALA A 316 9.66 -0.88 -0.52
CA ALA A 316 8.95 -1.65 -1.55
C ALA A 316 9.83 -2.73 -2.19
N GLN A 317 11.12 -2.44 -2.40
CA GLN A 317 12.06 -3.43 -2.94
C GLN A 317 12.42 -4.53 -1.94
N ALA A 318 12.59 -4.18 -0.66
CA ALA A 318 13.01 -5.11 0.37
C ALA A 318 11.88 -6.01 0.90
N PHE A 319 10.66 -5.45 1.05
CA PHE A 319 9.51 -6.07 1.71
C PHE A 319 8.22 -5.98 0.88
N GLY A 320 8.31 -5.77 -0.43
CA GLY A 320 7.14 -5.70 -1.30
C GLY A 320 6.12 -4.64 -0.85
N LEU A 321 4.83 -5.00 -0.88
CA LEU A 321 3.73 -4.12 -0.49
C LEU A 321 3.84 -3.65 0.97
N LEU A 322 4.27 -4.53 1.88
CA LEU A 322 4.49 -4.18 3.28
C LEU A 322 5.55 -3.10 3.44
N GLY A 323 6.61 -3.13 2.64
CA GLY A 323 7.70 -2.16 2.70
C GLY A 323 7.27 -0.72 2.42
N ILE A 324 6.19 -0.53 1.65
CA ILE A 324 5.58 0.79 1.42
C ILE A 324 5.08 1.40 2.75
N PHE A 325 4.59 0.56 3.65
CA PHE A 325 4.18 0.99 4.99
C PHE A 325 5.36 1.05 5.96
N LEU A 326 6.22 0.03 5.94
CA LEU A 326 7.36 -0.06 6.86
C LEU A 326 8.43 1.01 6.60
N GLY A 327 8.70 1.37 5.35
CA GLY A 327 9.74 2.34 5.02
C GLY A 327 9.56 3.68 5.77
N PRO A 328 8.44 4.38 5.63
CA PRO A 328 8.16 5.60 6.36
C PRO A 328 8.10 5.41 7.89
N VAL A 329 7.60 4.26 8.37
CA VAL A 329 7.56 3.94 9.80
C VAL A 329 8.98 3.82 10.35
N LEU A 330 9.86 3.05 9.70
CA LEU A 330 11.26 2.90 10.09
C LEU A 330 12.00 4.25 10.10
N LEU A 331 11.75 5.10 9.11
CA LEU A 331 12.33 6.43 9.06
C LEU A 331 11.89 7.29 10.25
N SER A 332 10.62 7.19 10.65
CA SER A 332 10.08 7.87 11.83
C SER A 332 10.68 7.31 13.13
N VAL A 333 10.85 5.99 13.22
CA VAL A 333 11.50 5.32 14.35
C VAL A 333 12.95 5.82 14.52
N ILE A 334 13.71 5.85 13.41
CA ILE A 334 15.08 6.40 13.42
C ILE A 334 15.09 7.85 13.89
N SER A 335 14.16 8.66 13.41
CA SER A 335 14.07 10.08 13.80
C SER A 335 13.78 10.25 15.30
N VAL A 336 12.92 9.41 15.88
CA VAL A 336 12.63 9.41 17.32
C VAL A 336 13.87 8.97 18.13
N LEU A 337 14.55 7.91 17.68
CA LEU A 337 15.77 7.46 18.34
C LEU A 337 16.89 8.49 18.32
N LEU A 338 17.10 9.13 17.15
CA LEU A 338 18.09 10.21 17.03
C LEU A 338 17.77 11.38 17.96
N LYS A 339 16.49 11.71 18.10
CA LYS A 339 16.06 12.77 19.03
C LYS A 339 16.35 12.40 20.48
N ILE A 340 16.03 11.18 20.92
CA ILE A 340 16.33 10.70 22.27
C ILE A 340 17.84 10.70 22.50
N LEU A 341 18.64 10.22 21.54
CA LEU A 341 20.09 10.22 21.63
C LEU A 341 20.66 11.64 21.73
N PHE A 342 20.13 12.58 20.95
CA PHE A 342 20.56 13.98 21.00
C PHE A 342 20.24 14.62 22.35
N GLU A 343 19.04 14.39 22.90
CA GLU A 343 18.63 14.88 24.21
C GLU A 343 19.56 14.35 25.34
N GLU A 344 19.99 13.09 25.27
CA GLU A 344 20.91 12.47 26.23
C GLU A 344 22.35 13.01 26.10
N THR A 345 22.79 13.30 24.87
CA THR A 345 24.17 13.79 24.64
C THR A 345 24.33 15.30 24.88
N HIS A 346 23.22 16.08 24.84
CA HIS A 346 23.22 17.54 25.01
C HIS A 346 22.15 18.01 26.01
N PRO A 347 22.24 17.61 27.27
CA PRO A 347 21.19 17.89 28.28
C PRO A 347 20.90 19.39 28.52
N GLY A 348 21.89 20.27 28.29
CA GLY A 348 21.74 21.73 28.54
C GLY A 348 21.04 22.51 27.40
N GLU A 349 20.99 22.00 26.17
CA GLU A 349 20.36 22.69 25.05
C GLU A 349 18.86 22.38 24.94
N SER A 350 18.43 21.24 25.49
CA SER A 350 17.04 20.80 25.46
C SER A 350 16.11 21.61 26.35
N GLU A 351 16.62 22.07 27.51
CA GLU A 351 15.85 22.92 28.45
C GLU A 351 15.64 24.34 27.90
N SER A 352 16.63 24.91 27.22
CA SER A 352 16.52 26.26 26.64
C SER A 352 15.53 26.30 25.46
N ALA A 353 15.48 25.25 24.63
CA ALA A 353 14.53 25.14 23.54
C ALA A 353 13.08 24.88 24.00
N HIS A 354 12.90 24.26 25.17
CA HIS A 354 11.56 24.02 25.73
C HIS A 354 11.02 25.28 26.39
N GLY A 355 11.87 26.06 27.09
CA GLY A 355 11.52 27.34 27.69
C GLY A 355 11.12 28.42 26.67
N ALA A 356 11.77 28.44 25.49
CA ALA A 356 11.47 29.40 24.43
C ALA A 356 10.10 29.14 23.76
N ARG A 357 9.63 27.90 23.73
CA ARG A 357 8.31 27.54 23.16
C ARG A 357 7.12 27.77 24.09
N LEU A 358 7.36 27.96 25.38
CA LEU A 358 6.31 28.29 26.35
C LEU A 358 6.14 29.81 26.53
N SER A 359 7.00 30.63 25.92
CA SER A 359 6.95 32.09 25.94
C SER A 359 6.38 32.73 24.67
N GLU A 360 6.03 31.96 23.66
CA GLU A 360 5.26 32.35 22.45
C GLU A 360 3.81 31.82 22.54
#